data_d12eeb1ef812245433d0818eac1ddb23
#
_entry.id   d12eeb1ef812245433d0818eac1ddb23
#
_cell.length_a   1.000
_cell.length_b   1.000
_cell.length_c   1.000
_cell.angle_alpha   90.00
_cell.angle_beta   90.00
_cell.angle_gamma   90.00
#
_symmetry.space_group_name_H-M   'P 1'
#
loop_
_entity.id
_entity.type
_entity.pdbx_description
1 polymer ?
#
loop_
_entity_poly.entity_id
_entity_poly.type
_entity_poly.pdbx_seq_one_letter_code
_entity_poly.pdbx_strand_id
1 'polypeptide(L)'
;MSQKKYQIIFATGNKGKIREIKEIVKDSDHKDRIEVLSMREADVEAEPDENGADFEDNALIKARAVYDLLQSRPVPEDTVRIVMSDDSGLVIDALGGAPGVHSARYMGYDTDYRLRMEHILELMKDIPEEQRSARFVAAVAAVLPDGQSRVVRGAMEGRIGYSIAGENGFGYDPFFYLPQYGMTSAEISPEEKNKISHRGQALRKMLTELGLL
;
A
#
# COMPACT_ATOMS: atom_id res chain seq x y z
N MET A 1 -16.48 16.40 27.41
CA MET A 1 -15.27 16.64 26.59
C MET A 1 -15.61 16.21 25.18
N SER A 2 -15.48 17.10 24.18
CA SER A 2 -15.66 16.74 22.78
C SER A 2 -14.67 15.63 22.42
N GLN A 3 -15.17 14.57 21.76
CA GLN A 3 -14.28 13.50 21.29
C GLN A 3 -13.53 14.01 20.08
N LYS A 4 -12.20 13.93 20.09
CA LYS A 4 -11.34 14.33 18.96
C LYS A 4 -11.73 13.57 17.70
N LYS A 5 -11.83 14.30 16.59
CA LYS A 5 -11.95 13.76 15.24
C LYS A 5 -10.55 13.60 14.64
N TYR A 6 -10.41 12.69 13.71
CA TYR A 6 -9.15 12.43 12.98
C TYR A 6 -9.38 12.60 11.49
N GLN A 7 -8.60 13.47 10.87
CA GLN A 7 -8.57 13.66 9.43
C GLN A 7 -7.28 13.04 8.89
N ILE A 8 -7.41 11.89 8.24
CA ILE A 8 -6.28 11.20 7.62
C ILE A 8 -6.24 11.59 6.14
N ILE A 9 -5.23 12.35 5.74
CA ILE A 9 -4.98 12.69 4.35
C ILE A 9 -3.98 11.68 3.80
N PHE A 10 -4.39 10.93 2.78
CA PHE A 10 -3.57 9.86 2.23
C PHE A 10 -2.87 10.32 0.95
N ALA A 11 -1.54 10.42 1.02
CA ALA A 11 -0.67 10.91 -0.04
C ALA A 11 -0.51 9.86 -1.15
N THR A 12 -1.56 9.64 -1.93
CA THR A 12 -1.54 8.75 -3.10
C THR A 12 -2.54 9.21 -4.16
N GLY A 13 -2.14 9.11 -5.44
CA GLY A 13 -3.04 9.26 -6.59
C GLY A 13 -3.76 7.95 -6.96
N ASN A 14 -3.41 6.82 -6.36
CA ASN A 14 -3.95 5.51 -6.72
C ASN A 14 -5.33 5.28 -6.09
N LYS A 15 -6.38 5.28 -6.92
CA LYS A 15 -7.78 5.08 -6.48
C LYS A 15 -8.02 3.72 -5.81
N GLY A 16 -7.29 2.68 -6.22
CA GLY A 16 -7.37 1.35 -5.62
C GLY A 16 -6.90 1.36 -4.17
N LYS A 17 -5.76 1.99 -3.91
CA LYS A 17 -5.21 2.16 -2.56
C LYS A 17 -6.18 2.95 -1.66
N ILE A 18 -6.73 4.06 -2.14
CA ILE A 18 -7.70 4.87 -1.38
C ILE A 18 -8.94 4.04 -1.01
N ARG A 19 -9.45 3.22 -1.92
CA ARG A 19 -10.60 2.36 -1.65
C ARG A 19 -10.29 1.34 -0.55
N GLU A 20 -9.17 0.63 -0.64
CA GLU A 20 -8.74 -0.35 0.37
C GLU A 20 -8.59 0.28 1.76
N ILE A 21 -8.00 1.47 1.85
CA ILE A 21 -7.82 2.18 3.13
C ILE A 21 -9.16 2.57 3.72
N LYS A 22 -10.06 3.14 2.91
CA LYS A 22 -11.41 3.51 3.37
C LYS A 22 -12.18 2.29 3.88
N GLU A 23 -12.02 1.12 3.25
CA GLU A 23 -12.64 -0.13 3.72
C GLU A 23 -12.04 -0.59 5.07
N ILE A 24 -10.71 -0.57 5.22
CA ILE A 24 -10.05 -0.97 6.47
C ILE A 24 -10.47 -0.06 7.64
N VAL A 25 -10.59 1.24 7.41
CA VAL A 25 -11.03 2.19 8.46
C VAL A 25 -12.50 1.96 8.86
N LYS A 26 -13.36 1.47 7.97
CA LYS A 26 -14.75 1.12 8.33
C LYS A 26 -14.84 0.01 9.37
N ASP A 27 -13.85 -0.85 9.45
CA ASP A 27 -13.78 -1.94 10.42
C ASP A 27 -13.20 -1.48 11.78
N SER A 28 -12.74 -0.22 11.87
CA SER A 28 -12.23 0.35 13.12
C SER A 28 -13.35 0.69 14.09
N ASP A 29 -13.13 0.48 15.39
CA ASP A 29 -14.01 0.95 16.48
C ASP A 29 -14.15 2.48 16.52
N HIS A 30 -13.24 3.18 15.84
CA HIS A 30 -13.19 4.64 15.75
C HIS A 30 -13.70 5.20 14.42
N LYS A 31 -14.33 4.38 13.56
CA LYS A 31 -14.78 4.74 12.20
C LYS A 31 -15.58 6.04 12.12
N ASP A 32 -16.45 6.30 13.10
CA ASP A 32 -17.30 7.50 13.13
C ASP A 32 -16.51 8.80 13.45
N ARG A 33 -15.25 8.67 13.83
CA ARG A 33 -14.35 9.78 14.16
C ARG A 33 -13.19 9.93 13.18
N ILE A 34 -13.04 8.99 12.24
CA ILE A 34 -11.95 8.99 11.26
C ILE A 34 -12.51 9.34 9.89
N GLU A 35 -12.05 10.47 9.35
CA GLU A 35 -12.28 10.85 7.97
C GLU A 35 -11.01 10.55 7.16
N VAL A 36 -11.13 9.75 6.10
CA VAL A 36 -10.02 9.48 5.17
C VAL A 36 -10.25 10.24 3.88
N LEU A 37 -9.33 11.13 3.56
CA LEU A 37 -9.31 11.95 2.34
C LEU A 37 -8.12 11.54 1.44
N SER A 38 -8.37 11.46 0.14
CA SER A 38 -7.32 11.47 -0.86
C SER A 38 -6.69 12.87 -0.98
N MET A 39 -5.54 13.00 -1.64
CA MET A 39 -4.95 14.30 -1.97
C MET A 39 -5.94 15.20 -2.70
N ARG A 40 -6.68 14.65 -3.68
CA ARG A 40 -7.70 15.39 -4.43
C ARG A 40 -8.85 15.91 -3.55
N GLU A 41 -9.36 15.07 -2.63
CA GLU A 41 -10.42 15.46 -1.69
C GLU A 41 -9.93 16.51 -0.67
N ALA A 42 -8.63 16.52 -0.38
CA ALA A 42 -7.96 17.51 0.47
C ALA A 42 -7.48 18.75 -0.31
N ASP A 43 -7.75 18.84 -1.60
CA ASP A 43 -7.29 19.92 -2.49
C ASP A 43 -5.77 20.16 -2.38
N VAL A 44 -4.97 19.08 -2.44
CA VAL A 44 -3.51 19.12 -2.41
C VAL A 44 -2.94 18.26 -3.53
N GLU A 45 -1.91 18.77 -4.19
CA GLU A 45 -1.15 18.07 -5.22
C GLU A 45 0.32 18.00 -4.80
N ALA A 46 0.89 16.82 -4.87
CA ALA A 46 2.29 16.56 -4.61
C ALA A 46 2.76 15.39 -5.47
N GLU A 47 3.87 15.58 -6.15
CA GLU A 47 4.54 14.54 -6.95
C GLU A 47 6.02 14.49 -6.54
N PRO A 48 6.34 14.03 -5.33
CA PRO A 48 7.72 13.94 -4.87
C PRO A 48 8.47 12.85 -5.64
N ASP A 49 9.76 13.09 -5.87
CA ASP A 49 10.66 12.08 -6.43
C ASP A 49 10.81 10.91 -5.44
N GLU A 50 10.34 9.74 -5.83
CA GLU A 50 10.47 8.50 -5.06
C GLU A 50 11.86 7.88 -5.29
N ASN A 51 12.89 8.51 -4.69
CA ASN A 51 14.29 8.14 -4.79
C ASN A 51 14.84 7.48 -3.52
N GLY A 52 13.96 7.05 -2.62
CA GLY A 52 14.32 6.32 -1.41
C GLY A 52 14.94 4.96 -1.71
N ALA A 53 15.77 4.48 -0.79
CA ALA A 53 16.47 3.20 -0.94
C ALA A 53 15.52 1.99 -0.78
N ASP A 54 14.44 2.16 -0.05
CA ASP A 54 13.46 1.13 0.24
C ASP A 54 12.02 1.68 0.25
N PHE A 55 11.05 0.81 0.56
CA PHE A 55 9.63 1.17 0.62
C PHE A 55 9.33 2.15 1.77
N GLU A 56 10.05 2.02 2.88
CA GLU A 56 9.92 2.85 4.07
C GLU A 56 10.30 4.29 3.76
N ASP A 57 11.44 4.49 3.10
CA ASP A 57 11.92 5.80 2.66
C ASP A 57 10.94 6.46 1.69
N ASN A 58 10.50 5.72 0.66
CA ASN A 58 9.55 6.26 -0.33
C ASN A 58 8.20 6.60 0.29
N ALA A 59 7.69 5.79 1.21
CA ALA A 59 6.48 6.12 1.95
C ALA A 59 6.67 7.42 2.75
N LEU A 60 7.77 7.56 3.47
CA LEU A 60 8.05 8.76 4.27
C LEU A 60 8.21 10.02 3.41
N ILE A 61 8.92 9.93 2.28
CA ILE A 61 9.07 11.03 1.32
C ILE A 61 7.70 11.55 0.88
N LYS A 62 6.79 10.64 0.47
CA LYS A 62 5.43 11.01 0.04
C LYS A 62 4.61 11.66 1.16
N ALA A 63 4.63 11.08 2.36
CA ALA A 63 3.88 11.64 3.48
C ALA A 63 4.38 13.03 3.88
N ARG A 64 5.70 13.24 3.92
CA ARG A 64 6.28 14.54 4.26
C ARG A 64 5.99 15.60 3.21
N ALA A 65 6.09 15.29 1.93
CA ALA A 65 5.79 16.24 0.85
C ALA A 65 4.37 16.81 0.98
N VAL A 66 3.38 15.97 1.27
CA VAL A 66 1.99 16.42 1.46
C VAL A 66 1.82 17.14 2.81
N TYR A 67 2.48 16.66 3.87
CA TYR A 67 2.45 17.31 5.19
C TYR A 67 2.96 18.75 5.11
N ASP A 68 4.08 19.00 4.45
CA ASP A 68 4.69 20.32 4.32
C ASP A 68 3.77 21.31 3.60
N LEU A 69 3.05 20.86 2.56
CA LEU A 69 2.05 21.67 1.86
C LEU A 69 0.81 22.00 2.71
N LEU A 70 0.53 21.18 3.71
CA LEU A 70 -0.65 21.33 4.57
C LEU A 70 -0.38 22.06 5.88
N GLN A 71 0.89 22.35 6.24
CA GLN A 71 1.25 23.00 7.50
C GLN A 71 0.58 24.35 7.72
N SER A 72 0.45 25.14 6.65
CA SER A 72 -0.16 26.49 6.72
C SER A 72 -1.70 26.46 6.64
N ARG A 73 -2.31 25.32 6.37
CA ARG A 73 -3.76 25.19 6.23
C ARG A 73 -4.42 24.99 7.57
N PRO A 74 -5.49 25.74 7.91
CA PRO A 74 -6.18 25.59 9.17
C PRO A 74 -6.73 24.18 9.33
N VAL A 75 -6.77 23.71 10.55
CA VAL A 75 -7.41 22.44 10.95
C VAL A 75 -8.66 22.80 11.76
N PRO A 76 -9.82 22.18 11.50
CA PRO A 76 -11.02 22.39 12.29
C PRO A 76 -10.76 22.18 13.80
N GLU A 77 -11.45 22.92 14.63
CA GLU A 77 -11.39 22.74 16.09
C GLU A 77 -11.77 21.29 16.44
N ASP A 78 -11.12 20.71 17.45
CA ASP A 78 -11.26 19.32 17.86
C ASP A 78 -10.82 18.25 16.81
N THR A 79 -10.14 18.66 15.74
CA THR A 79 -9.66 17.74 14.71
C THR A 79 -8.13 17.58 14.78
N VAL A 80 -7.66 16.33 14.67
CA VAL A 80 -6.25 15.96 14.53
C VAL A 80 -6.01 15.58 13.09
N ARG A 81 -5.20 16.35 12.35
CA ARG A 81 -4.80 16.02 10.99
C ARG A 81 -3.57 15.13 11.01
N ILE A 82 -3.62 14.02 10.31
CA ILE A 82 -2.51 13.09 10.11
C ILE A 82 -2.33 12.93 8.60
N VAL A 83 -1.10 13.04 8.12
CA VAL A 83 -0.80 12.73 6.73
C VAL A 83 -0.19 11.33 6.67
N MET A 84 -0.79 10.46 5.89
CA MET A 84 -0.31 9.09 5.69
C MET A 84 0.01 8.84 4.23
N SER A 85 0.89 7.91 3.98
CA SER A 85 1.18 7.37 2.64
C SER A 85 1.48 5.89 2.71
N ASP A 86 1.48 5.21 1.57
CA ASP A 86 2.08 3.90 1.44
C ASP A 86 3.03 3.85 0.25
N ASP A 87 4.07 3.05 0.39
CA ASP A 87 4.80 2.51 -0.75
C ASP A 87 4.76 0.99 -0.71
N SER A 88 4.60 0.36 -1.86
CA SER A 88 4.36 -1.07 -1.92
C SER A 88 4.80 -1.69 -3.24
N GLY A 89 5.22 -2.94 -3.19
CA GLY A 89 5.65 -3.65 -4.36
C GLY A 89 5.73 -5.15 -4.15
N LEU A 90 6.07 -5.82 -5.25
CA LEU A 90 6.32 -7.24 -5.34
C LEU A 90 7.82 -7.51 -5.22
N VAL A 91 8.20 -8.41 -4.33
CA VAL A 91 9.58 -8.86 -4.13
C VAL A 91 9.65 -10.34 -4.47
N ILE A 92 10.51 -10.73 -5.42
CA ILE A 92 10.66 -12.10 -5.91
C ILE A 92 12.08 -12.58 -5.58
N ASP A 93 12.20 -13.62 -4.76
CA ASP A 93 13.50 -14.07 -4.26
C ASP A 93 14.42 -14.54 -5.38
N ALA A 94 13.91 -15.32 -6.31
CA ALA A 94 14.68 -15.83 -7.45
C ALA A 94 15.18 -14.74 -8.41
N LEU A 95 14.61 -13.53 -8.34
CA LEU A 95 15.01 -12.37 -9.14
C LEU A 95 15.79 -11.34 -8.31
N GLY A 96 16.38 -11.76 -7.18
CA GLY A 96 17.17 -10.87 -6.32
C GLY A 96 16.35 -9.75 -5.69
N GLY A 97 15.04 -9.96 -5.49
CA GLY A 97 14.11 -8.97 -4.95
C GLY A 97 13.41 -8.11 -6.00
N ALA A 98 13.76 -8.22 -7.28
CA ALA A 98 13.05 -7.49 -8.33
C ALA A 98 11.59 -7.97 -8.46
N PRO A 99 10.65 -7.09 -8.88
CA PRO A 99 10.79 -5.67 -9.19
C PRO A 99 10.99 -4.73 -7.98
N GLY A 100 10.67 -5.14 -6.73
CA GLY A 100 10.91 -4.37 -5.51
C GLY A 100 10.25 -2.97 -5.54
N VAL A 101 10.97 -1.95 -5.12
CA VAL A 101 10.51 -0.54 -5.13
C VAL A 101 10.19 0.00 -6.53
N HIS A 102 10.61 -0.72 -7.57
CA HIS A 102 10.30 -0.37 -8.96
C HIS A 102 9.02 -1.02 -9.49
N SER A 103 8.24 -1.71 -8.66
CA SER A 103 7.06 -2.48 -9.08
C SER A 103 6.08 -1.70 -9.96
N ALA A 104 5.79 -0.45 -9.62
CA ALA A 104 4.87 0.40 -10.36
C ALA A 104 5.42 0.88 -11.72
N ARG A 105 6.75 0.90 -11.88
CA ARG A 105 7.45 1.39 -13.09
C ARG A 105 8.35 0.33 -13.74
N TYR A 106 8.21 -0.92 -13.35
CA TYR A 106 8.97 -2.04 -13.90
C TYR A 106 8.73 -2.13 -15.41
N MET A 107 9.79 -2.19 -16.21
CA MET A 107 9.77 -2.09 -17.68
C MET A 107 9.25 -0.74 -18.24
N GLY A 108 9.18 0.32 -17.42
CA GLY A 108 8.67 1.64 -17.82
C GLY A 108 7.29 1.97 -17.27
N TYR A 109 6.95 3.26 -17.18
CA TYR A 109 5.69 3.72 -16.58
C TYR A 109 4.45 3.30 -17.37
N ASP A 110 4.53 3.30 -18.70
CA ASP A 110 3.40 3.04 -19.59
C ASP A 110 3.20 1.56 -19.92
N THR A 111 4.02 0.67 -19.33
CA THR A 111 3.89 -0.77 -19.60
C THR A 111 2.71 -1.35 -18.85
N ASP A 112 1.85 -2.06 -19.56
CA ASP A 112 0.72 -2.78 -18.98
C ASP A 112 1.18 -3.87 -18.00
N TYR A 113 0.41 -4.08 -16.92
CA TYR A 113 0.75 -5.08 -15.90
C TYR A 113 0.77 -6.51 -16.45
N ARG A 114 -0.05 -6.80 -17.45
CA ARG A 114 -0.04 -8.12 -18.10
C ARG A 114 1.30 -8.40 -18.77
N LEU A 115 1.85 -7.42 -19.50
CA LEU A 115 3.16 -7.55 -20.13
C LEU A 115 4.28 -7.71 -19.10
N ARG A 116 4.20 -6.99 -17.98
CA ARG A 116 5.15 -7.16 -16.86
C ARG A 116 5.10 -8.56 -16.27
N MET A 117 3.89 -9.10 -16.05
CA MET A 117 3.71 -10.46 -15.54
C MET A 117 4.21 -11.50 -16.53
N GLU A 118 3.87 -11.38 -17.82
CA GLU A 118 4.35 -12.28 -18.87
C GLU A 118 5.88 -12.28 -18.95
N HIS A 119 6.52 -11.13 -18.86
CA HIS A 119 7.97 -11.03 -18.81
C HIS A 119 8.57 -11.72 -17.57
N ILE A 120 8.00 -11.50 -16.40
CA ILE A 120 8.45 -12.18 -15.16
C ILE A 120 8.25 -13.69 -15.27
N LEU A 121 7.13 -14.17 -15.82
CA LEU A 121 6.89 -15.58 -16.03
C LEU A 121 7.93 -16.20 -16.96
N GLU A 122 8.33 -15.50 -18.02
CA GLU A 122 9.42 -15.97 -18.91
C GLU A 122 10.77 -16.05 -18.20
N LEU A 123 11.12 -15.04 -17.37
CA LEU A 123 12.34 -15.08 -16.54
C LEU A 123 12.34 -16.25 -15.54
N MET A 124 11.16 -16.67 -15.10
CA MET A 124 10.96 -17.70 -14.10
C MET A 124 10.60 -19.09 -14.67
N LYS A 125 10.60 -19.27 -15.98
CA LYS A 125 10.11 -20.51 -16.62
C LYS A 125 10.86 -21.77 -16.15
N ASP A 126 12.19 -21.66 -15.95
CA ASP A 126 13.03 -22.76 -15.53
C ASP A 126 13.28 -22.81 -14.00
N ILE A 127 12.64 -21.91 -13.24
CA ILE A 127 12.76 -21.85 -11.78
C ILE A 127 11.77 -22.86 -11.16
N PRO A 128 12.26 -23.85 -10.39
CA PRO A 128 11.42 -24.85 -9.75
C PRO A 128 10.52 -24.25 -8.67
N GLU A 129 9.44 -24.94 -8.32
CA GLU A 129 8.37 -24.44 -7.45
C GLU A 129 8.87 -23.94 -6.10
N GLU A 130 9.79 -24.65 -5.48
CA GLU A 130 10.37 -24.34 -4.18
C GLU A 130 11.24 -23.08 -4.16
N GLN A 131 11.62 -22.57 -5.34
CA GLN A 131 12.41 -21.35 -5.49
C GLN A 131 11.59 -20.16 -6.03
N ARG A 132 10.26 -20.33 -6.17
CA ARG A 132 9.38 -19.28 -6.69
C ARG A 132 8.82 -18.37 -5.60
N SER A 133 9.39 -18.41 -4.37
CA SER A 133 8.93 -17.58 -3.26
C SER A 133 8.94 -16.09 -3.62
N ALA A 134 7.88 -15.43 -3.20
CA ALA A 134 7.68 -14.01 -3.41
C ALA A 134 6.80 -13.43 -2.31
N ARG A 135 6.87 -12.13 -2.11
CA ARG A 135 5.98 -11.41 -1.20
C ARG A 135 5.56 -10.08 -1.75
N PHE A 136 4.33 -9.68 -1.46
CA PHE A 136 3.98 -8.29 -1.50
C PHE A 136 4.40 -7.61 -0.20
N VAL A 137 4.99 -6.44 -0.33
CA VAL A 137 5.41 -5.59 0.79
C VAL A 137 4.68 -4.26 0.71
N ALA A 138 4.24 -3.74 1.85
CA ALA A 138 3.82 -2.35 1.99
C ALA A 138 4.50 -1.73 3.21
N ALA A 139 5.09 -0.57 3.01
CA ALA A 139 5.45 0.35 4.08
C ALA A 139 4.38 1.44 4.16
N VAL A 140 3.88 1.71 5.34
CA VAL A 140 2.95 2.82 5.63
C VAL A 140 3.66 3.81 6.52
N ALA A 141 3.74 5.07 6.07
CA ALA A 141 4.26 6.18 6.83
C ALA A 141 3.13 7.10 7.30
N ALA A 142 3.26 7.65 8.50
CA ALA A 142 2.39 8.70 9.03
C ALA A 142 3.22 9.86 9.54
N VAL A 143 2.82 11.09 9.22
CA VAL A 143 3.36 12.32 9.80
C VAL A 143 2.29 12.95 10.67
N LEU A 144 2.63 13.13 11.95
CA LEU A 144 1.74 13.63 13.00
C LEU A 144 1.72 15.17 13.02
N PRO A 145 0.74 15.79 13.71
CA PRO A 145 0.63 17.26 13.79
C PRO A 145 1.88 17.98 14.33
N ASP A 146 2.67 17.31 15.14
CA ASP A 146 3.92 17.83 15.70
C ASP A 146 5.15 17.61 14.80
N GLY A 147 4.95 17.06 13.60
CA GLY A 147 5.99 16.74 12.64
C GLY A 147 6.73 15.42 12.92
N GLN A 148 6.42 14.72 14.00
CA GLN A 148 6.97 13.38 14.22
C GLN A 148 6.43 12.41 13.17
N SER A 149 7.24 11.43 12.79
CA SER A 149 6.84 10.38 11.84
C SER A 149 6.86 9.01 12.50
N ARG A 150 6.00 8.15 11.96
CA ARG A 150 5.97 6.70 12.23
C ARG A 150 6.01 5.97 10.89
N VAL A 151 6.69 4.84 10.85
CA VAL A 151 6.73 3.98 9.67
C VAL A 151 6.56 2.54 10.11
N VAL A 152 5.67 1.82 9.47
CA VAL A 152 5.40 0.41 9.72
C VAL A 152 5.40 -0.37 8.44
N ARG A 153 5.66 -1.68 8.52
CA ARG A 153 5.70 -2.59 7.38
C ARG A 153 4.74 -3.75 7.58
N GLY A 154 4.10 -4.16 6.49
CA GLY A 154 3.34 -5.40 6.35
C GLY A 154 3.81 -6.19 5.15
N ALA A 155 3.67 -7.51 5.19
CA ALA A 155 4.01 -8.38 4.09
C ALA A 155 2.93 -9.46 3.92
N MET A 156 2.67 -9.83 2.67
CA MET A 156 1.85 -10.97 2.31
C MET A 156 2.73 -11.96 1.56
N GLU A 157 3.04 -13.07 2.21
CA GLU A 157 3.88 -14.12 1.64
C GLU A 157 3.08 -14.98 0.66
N GLY A 158 3.77 -15.45 -0.39
CA GLY A 158 3.22 -16.30 -1.42
C GLY A 158 4.30 -16.76 -2.39
N ARG A 159 3.92 -17.04 -3.61
CA ARG A 159 4.86 -17.40 -4.67
C ARG A 159 4.36 -16.89 -6.04
N ILE A 160 5.25 -16.83 -7.00
CA ILE A 160 4.86 -16.60 -8.39
C ILE A 160 4.28 -17.88 -8.97
N GLY A 161 3.03 -17.81 -9.44
CA GLY A 161 2.36 -18.90 -10.13
C GLY A 161 2.98 -19.22 -11.50
N TYR A 162 2.40 -20.17 -12.21
CA TYR A 162 2.83 -20.54 -13.56
C TYR A 162 1.99 -19.87 -14.65
N SER A 163 0.89 -19.24 -14.28
CA SER A 163 -0.04 -18.59 -15.20
C SER A 163 -0.71 -17.39 -14.52
N ILE A 164 -1.31 -16.56 -15.35
CA ILE A 164 -2.13 -15.41 -14.93
C ILE A 164 -3.57 -15.90 -14.78
N ALA A 165 -4.17 -15.75 -13.59
CA ALA A 165 -5.53 -16.18 -13.27
C ALA A 165 -6.22 -15.18 -12.32
N GLY A 166 -7.56 -15.05 -12.44
CA GLY A 166 -8.38 -14.15 -11.62
C GLY A 166 -8.47 -12.74 -12.18
N GLU A 167 -9.47 -12.01 -11.70
CA GLU A 167 -9.81 -10.66 -12.17
C GLU A 167 -9.93 -9.64 -11.03
N ASN A 168 -9.84 -10.09 -9.78
CA ASN A 168 -9.92 -9.21 -8.63
C ASN A 168 -8.58 -8.52 -8.38
N GLY A 169 -8.63 -7.40 -7.64
CA GLY A 169 -7.42 -6.67 -7.25
C GLY A 169 -6.85 -5.80 -8.35
N PHE A 170 -5.54 -5.69 -8.41
CA PHE A 170 -4.79 -4.90 -9.39
C PHE A 170 -3.31 -5.30 -9.41
N GLY A 171 -2.58 -4.78 -10.41
CA GLY A 171 -1.13 -4.97 -10.48
C GLY A 171 -0.74 -6.42 -10.74
N TYR A 172 0.04 -6.98 -9.85
CA TYR A 172 0.59 -8.34 -9.94
C TYR A 172 -0.28 -9.43 -9.28
N ASP A 173 -1.48 -9.11 -8.82
CA ASP A 173 -2.37 -10.06 -8.16
C ASP A 173 -2.66 -11.32 -9.00
N PRO A 174 -2.87 -11.24 -10.33
CA PRO A 174 -3.28 -12.40 -11.13
C PRO A 174 -2.24 -13.52 -11.26
N PHE A 175 -0.98 -13.29 -10.91
CA PHE A 175 0.02 -14.36 -10.93
C PHE A 175 0.67 -14.61 -9.56
N PHE A 176 0.23 -13.86 -8.53
CA PHE A 176 0.68 -14.04 -7.15
C PHE A 176 -0.15 -15.14 -6.47
N TYR A 177 0.43 -16.33 -6.38
CA TYR A 177 -0.23 -17.51 -5.84
C TYR A 177 -0.11 -17.57 -4.32
N LEU A 178 -1.23 -17.87 -3.68
CA LEU A 178 -1.38 -18.03 -2.24
C LEU A 178 -1.52 -19.51 -1.90
N PRO A 179 -0.47 -20.20 -1.43
CA PRO A 179 -0.50 -21.64 -1.16
C PRO A 179 -1.63 -22.06 -0.22
N GLN A 180 -1.91 -21.25 0.81
CA GLN A 180 -2.96 -21.50 1.79
C GLN A 180 -4.39 -21.47 1.23
N TYR A 181 -4.59 -20.82 0.07
CA TYR A 181 -5.88 -20.72 -0.63
C TYR A 181 -5.92 -21.64 -1.86
N GLY A 182 -4.79 -22.14 -2.33
CA GLY A 182 -4.70 -22.95 -3.55
C GLY A 182 -5.00 -22.17 -4.84
N MET A 183 -4.93 -20.82 -4.82
CA MET A 183 -5.27 -19.94 -5.95
C MET A 183 -4.48 -18.64 -5.89
N THR A 184 -4.61 -17.79 -6.91
CA THR A 184 -3.97 -16.47 -6.93
C THR A 184 -4.70 -15.47 -6.05
N SER A 185 -4.01 -14.38 -5.70
CA SER A 185 -4.63 -13.28 -4.93
C SER A 185 -5.71 -12.53 -5.72
N ALA A 186 -5.76 -12.69 -7.05
CA ALA A 186 -6.83 -12.15 -7.89
C ALA A 186 -8.07 -13.07 -7.98
N GLU A 187 -8.01 -14.28 -7.42
CA GLU A 187 -9.14 -15.20 -7.39
C GLU A 187 -9.89 -15.19 -6.05
N ILE A 188 -9.28 -14.66 -4.98
CA ILE A 188 -9.97 -14.47 -3.68
C ILE A 188 -10.80 -13.19 -3.68
N SER A 189 -11.81 -13.12 -2.78
CA SER A 189 -12.63 -11.90 -2.68
C SER A 189 -11.83 -10.71 -2.15
N PRO A 190 -12.23 -9.46 -2.50
CA PRO A 190 -11.59 -8.27 -1.97
C PRO A 190 -11.61 -8.21 -0.43
N GLU A 191 -12.69 -8.67 0.20
CA GLU A 191 -12.86 -8.70 1.65
C GLU A 191 -11.85 -9.66 2.29
N GLU A 192 -11.69 -10.85 1.72
CA GLU A 192 -10.72 -11.83 2.22
C GLU A 192 -9.27 -11.34 1.99
N LYS A 193 -9.01 -10.77 0.81
CA LYS A 193 -7.72 -10.16 0.52
C LYS A 193 -7.37 -9.05 1.51
N ASN A 194 -8.32 -8.16 1.86
CA ASN A 194 -8.08 -7.06 2.81
C ASN A 194 -7.65 -7.56 4.19
N LYS A 195 -8.10 -8.74 4.62
CA LYS A 195 -7.70 -9.32 5.90
C LYS A 195 -6.22 -9.73 5.92
N ILE A 196 -5.73 -10.28 4.82
CA ILE A 196 -4.39 -10.89 4.74
C ILE A 196 -3.36 -10.03 4.01
N SER A 197 -3.80 -9.01 3.27
CA SER A 197 -2.91 -8.24 2.41
C SER A 197 -1.83 -7.47 3.19
N HIS A 198 -0.67 -7.31 2.56
CA HIS A 198 0.45 -6.51 3.04
C HIS A 198 0.02 -5.11 3.49
N ARG A 199 -0.79 -4.42 2.65
CA ARG A 199 -1.32 -3.08 2.96
C ARG A 199 -2.30 -3.13 4.12
N GLY A 200 -3.21 -4.10 4.14
CA GLY A 200 -4.15 -4.28 5.23
C GLY A 200 -3.46 -4.50 6.57
N GLN A 201 -2.39 -5.31 6.60
CA GLN A 201 -1.57 -5.53 7.79
C GLN A 201 -0.84 -4.25 8.23
N ALA A 202 -0.16 -3.55 7.29
CA ALA A 202 0.57 -2.32 7.60
C ALA A 202 -0.37 -1.21 8.10
N LEU A 203 -1.54 -1.03 7.48
CA LEU A 203 -2.51 -0.03 7.90
C LEU A 203 -3.08 -0.32 9.28
N ARG A 204 -3.51 -1.56 9.56
CA ARG A 204 -3.97 -1.94 10.89
C ARG A 204 -2.91 -1.71 11.95
N LYS A 205 -1.66 -2.08 11.66
CA LYS A 205 -0.53 -1.82 12.55
C LYS A 205 -0.34 -0.33 12.81
N MET A 206 -0.38 0.51 11.76
CA MET A 206 -0.28 1.97 11.92
C MET A 206 -1.44 2.54 12.73
N LEU A 207 -2.67 2.16 12.45
CA LEU A 207 -3.83 2.63 13.21
C LEU A 207 -3.76 2.21 14.68
N THR A 208 -3.29 1.00 14.97
CA THR A 208 -3.04 0.54 16.35
C THR A 208 -1.99 1.38 17.06
N GLU A 209 -0.85 1.67 16.40
CA GLU A 209 0.21 2.54 16.98
C GLU A 209 -0.26 3.98 17.21
N LEU A 210 -1.27 4.42 16.47
CA LEU A 210 -1.90 5.74 16.65
C LEU A 210 -3.05 5.73 17.66
N GLY A 211 -3.43 4.56 18.19
CA GLY A 211 -4.58 4.40 19.10
C GLY A 211 -5.92 4.63 18.42
N LEU A 212 -6.01 4.28 17.12
CA LEU A 212 -7.18 4.45 16.25
C LEU A 212 -7.85 3.13 15.86
N LEU A 213 -7.30 2.01 16.32
CA LEU A 213 -7.85 0.65 16.12
C LEU A 213 -7.84 -0.10 17.43
#